data_e33ea695135c3644c0c0c137b29d7ade
#
_entry.id   e33ea695135c3644c0c0c137b29d7ade
#
_cell.length_a   1.000
_cell.length_b   1.000
_cell.length_c   1.000
_cell.angle_alpha   90.00
_cell.angle_beta   90.00
_cell.angle_gamma   90.00
#
_symmetry.space_group_name_H-M   'P 1'
#
loop_
_entity.id
_entity.type
_entity.pdbx_description
1 polymer ?
#
loop_
_entity_poly.entity_id
_entity_poly.type
_entity_poly.pdbx_seq_one_letter_code
_entity_poly.pdbx_strand_id
1 'polypeptide(L)'
;RQRQMCIRDRVIITVILSYISIVFGELVPKRIAMKNSESLSLGLAPTLYGVAKIFSPLVSLLTVSTNLILKLLGINPAENDDQVTKEEIQMMLMEGNAQGVIDTQENEFIQNIFEFHDITTEQVCTHRTDVIVLDTEDSMEDWKSIIYQNRHSYYPVCQETKDNIIGILDTKDYFRLDDFSRENILEKAVKPAFFIPESMKAAKLFDHMKQTRNYFAVLLNEYGEMSGIATLHDLLEELVGDIYEENEEDTEKIQRLSPNSWLIRGDVEMDDVAQELHLTLPEGDYDTFNGFIYSIIDSIPEDGSQFTCESNGMIIHVKSVAKHKIAEAIVEVPETESKEKTQGK
;
A
#
# COMPACT_ATOMS: atom_id res chain seq x y z
N ARG A 1 21.08 0.01 69.41
CA ARG A 1 20.60 -1.20 68.64
C ARG A 1 19.11 -1.35 68.61
N GLN A 2 18.32 -1.12 69.65
CA GLN A 2 16.86 -1.22 69.64
C GLN A 2 16.14 -0.23 68.68
N ARG A 3 16.60 1.03 68.52
CA ARG A 3 16.00 1.99 67.60
C ARG A 3 16.18 1.63 66.13
N GLN A 4 17.30 1.04 65.76
CA GLN A 4 17.53 0.61 64.38
C GLN A 4 16.70 -0.63 64.00
N MET A 5 16.42 -1.51 64.96
CA MET A 5 15.53 -2.66 64.76
C MET A 5 14.09 -2.24 64.52
N CYS A 6 13.57 -1.27 65.28
CA CYS A 6 12.20 -0.73 65.08
C CYS A 6 12.02 -0.01 63.75
N ILE A 7 13.06 0.64 63.21
CA ILE A 7 12.96 1.32 61.88
C ILE A 7 12.93 0.27 60.78
N ARG A 8 13.73 -0.75 60.83
CA ARG A 8 13.80 -1.85 59.83
C ARG A 8 12.47 -2.62 59.79
N ASP A 9 11.90 -2.94 60.94
CA ASP A 9 10.61 -3.65 61.03
C ASP A 9 9.46 -2.80 60.50
N ARG A 10 9.48 -1.48 60.79
CA ARG A 10 8.48 -0.55 60.24
C ARG A 10 8.56 -0.43 58.73
N VAL A 11 9.77 -0.37 58.15
CA VAL A 11 9.96 -0.33 56.68
C VAL A 11 9.45 -1.62 56.05
N ILE A 12 9.77 -2.80 56.61
CA ILE A 12 9.32 -4.07 56.06
C ILE A 12 7.79 -4.17 56.09
N ILE A 13 7.16 -3.80 57.22
CA ILE A 13 5.71 -3.81 57.36
C ILE A 13 5.06 -2.84 56.35
N THR A 14 5.61 -1.66 56.16
CA THR A 14 5.10 -0.66 55.20
C THR A 14 5.19 -1.21 53.78
N VAL A 15 6.29 -1.83 53.37
CA VAL A 15 6.45 -2.43 52.02
C VAL A 15 5.43 -3.55 51.80
N ILE A 16 5.23 -4.44 52.80
CA ILE A 16 4.27 -5.53 52.70
C ILE A 16 2.83 -4.98 52.60
N LEU A 17 2.50 -3.99 53.45
CA LEU A 17 1.18 -3.37 53.40
C LEU A 17 0.92 -2.64 52.08
N SER A 18 1.94 -1.91 51.58
CA SER A 18 1.86 -1.23 50.27
C SER A 18 1.69 -2.26 49.15
N TYR A 19 2.44 -3.33 49.15
CA TYR A 19 2.29 -4.40 48.14
C TYR A 19 0.88 -5.02 48.19
N ILE A 20 0.35 -5.38 49.34
CA ILE A 20 -1.00 -5.93 49.48
C ILE A 20 -2.03 -4.90 49.03
N SER A 21 -1.87 -3.63 49.41
CA SER A 21 -2.79 -2.55 49.02
C SER A 21 -2.82 -2.34 47.52
N ILE A 22 -1.68 -2.35 46.84
CA ILE A 22 -1.59 -2.19 45.37
C ILE A 22 -2.18 -3.41 44.67
N VAL A 23 -1.82 -4.61 45.09
CA VAL A 23 -2.32 -5.84 44.44
C VAL A 23 -3.82 -5.99 44.60
N PHE A 24 -4.34 -5.92 45.83
CA PHE A 24 -5.76 -6.15 46.10
C PHE A 24 -6.62 -4.90 45.94
N GLY A 25 -6.06 -3.71 46.11
CA GLY A 25 -6.80 -2.44 45.98
C GLY A 25 -6.87 -1.92 44.56
N GLU A 26 -5.90 -2.25 43.71
CA GLU A 26 -5.82 -1.71 42.35
C GLU A 26 -5.71 -2.78 41.26
N LEU A 27 -4.66 -3.61 41.29
CA LEU A 27 -4.36 -4.51 40.17
C LEU A 27 -5.40 -5.61 39.94
N VAL A 28 -5.83 -6.26 41.00
CA VAL A 28 -6.82 -7.36 40.93
C VAL A 28 -8.21 -6.85 40.50
N PRO A 29 -8.77 -5.77 41.11
CA PRO A 29 -10.04 -5.20 40.65
C PRO A 29 -9.99 -4.72 39.21
N LYS A 30 -8.86 -4.08 38.79
CA LYS A 30 -8.66 -3.62 37.41
C LYS A 30 -8.69 -4.79 36.42
N ARG A 31 -7.96 -5.88 36.69
CA ARG A 31 -7.98 -7.07 35.82
C ARG A 31 -9.33 -7.76 35.76
N ILE A 32 -10.05 -7.83 36.86
CA ILE A 32 -11.41 -8.40 36.88
C ILE A 32 -12.35 -7.52 36.05
N ALA A 33 -12.26 -6.20 36.20
CA ALA A 33 -13.05 -5.24 35.41
C ALA A 33 -12.78 -5.34 33.92
N MET A 34 -11.52 -5.46 33.51
CA MET A 34 -11.15 -5.63 32.08
C MET A 34 -11.66 -6.95 31.50
N LYS A 35 -11.62 -8.05 32.27
CA LYS A 35 -12.05 -9.37 31.79
C LYS A 35 -13.58 -9.51 31.69
N ASN A 36 -14.32 -8.83 32.55
CA ASN A 36 -15.79 -8.91 32.66
C ASN A 36 -16.40 -7.50 32.51
N SER A 37 -15.91 -6.72 31.57
CA SER A 37 -16.26 -5.30 31.36
C SER A 37 -17.74 -5.08 31.15
N GLU A 38 -18.40 -5.92 30.35
CA GLU A 38 -19.82 -5.81 30.01
C GLU A 38 -20.72 -6.01 31.21
N SER A 39 -20.57 -7.16 31.91
CA SER A 39 -21.39 -7.49 33.08
C SER A 39 -21.21 -6.50 34.24
N LEU A 40 -19.97 -6.06 34.45
CA LEU A 40 -19.64 -5.11 35.51
C LEU A 40 -20.16 -3.71 35.18
N SER A 41 -20.09 -3.27 33.92
CA SER A 41 -20.61 -2.00 33.43
C SER A 41 -22.13 -1.95 33.60
N LEU A 42 -22.85 -3.01 33.19
CA LEU A 42 -24.29 -3.08 33.32
C LEU A 42 -24.74 -3.08 34.81
N GLY A 43 -23.98 -3.76 35.67
CA GLY A 43 -24.26 -3.80 37.11
C GLY A 43 -24.01 -2.47 37.83
N LEU A 44 -23.00 -1.74 37.43
CA LEU A 44 -22.62 -0.44 38.03
C LEU A 44 -23.33 0.76 37.41
N ALA A 45 -23.86 0.65 36.18
CA ALA A 45 -24.49 1.74 35.45
C ALA A 45 -25.59 2.48 36.24
N PRO A 46 -26.54 1.83 36.97
CA PRO A 46 -27.54 2.54 37.72
C PRO A 46 -26.95 3.38 38.85
N THR A 47 -25.92 2.87 39.51
CA THR A 47 -25.26 3.55 40.64
C THR A 47 -24.48 4.76 40.12
N LEU A 48 -23.72 4.61 39.04
CA LEU A 48 -22.97 5.69 38.38
C LEU A 48 -23.92 6.76 37.85
N TYR A 49 -25.05 6.38 37.26
CA TYR A 49 -26.07 7.31 36.78
C TYR A 49 -26.66 8.14 37.94
N GLY A 50 -26.93 7.48 39.08
CA GLY A 50 -27.41 8.16 40.28
C GLY A 50 -26.43 9.20 40.81
N VAL A 51 -25.13 8.84 40.88
CA VAL A 51 -24.06 9.76 41.27
C VAL A 51 -23.93 10.91 40.28
N ALA A 52 -23.88 10.61 38.97
CA ALA A 52 -23.79 11.61 37.90
C ALA A 52 -24.94 12.61 37.95
N LYS A 53 -26.16 12.15 38.22
CA LYS A 53 -27.37 13.01 38.37
C LYS A 53 -27.27 13.97 39.56
N ILE A 54 -26.74 13.50 40.69
CA ILE A 54 -26.55 14.33 41.88
C ILE A 54 -25.50 15.45 41.62
N PHE A 55 -24.39 15.09 40.93
CA PHE A 55 -23.30 16.03 40.65
C PHE A 55 -23.51 16.84 39.37
N SER A 56 -24.52 16.56 38.55
CA SER A 56 -24.83 17.27 37.31
C SER A 56 -24.85 18.77 37.41
N PRO A 57 -25.49 19.40 38.44
CA PRO A 57 -25.50 20.88 38.53
C PRO A 57 -24.11 21.46 38.77
N LEU A 58 -23.24 20.76 39.52
CA LEU A 58 -21.88 21.20 39.78
C LEU A 58 -21.02 21.08 38.49
N VAL A 59 -21.17 19.98 37.78
CA VAL A 59 -20.47 19.76 36.46
C VAL A 59 -20.92 20.84 35.47
N SER A 60 -22.23 21.10 35.38
CA SER A 60 -22.75 22.14 34.48
C SER A 60 -22.17 23.53 34.80
N LEU A 61 -22.04 23.88 36.07
CA LEU A 61 -21.43 25.14 36.50
C LEU A 61 -19.95 25.22 36.04
N LEU A 62 -19.20 24.14 36.24
CA LEU A 62 -17.80 24.07 35.80
C LEU A 62 -17.68 24.17 34.28
N THR A 63 -18.49 23.46 33.53
CA THR A 63 -18.49 23.50 32.04
C THR A 63 -18.81 24.89 31.52
N VAL A 64 -19.82 25.58 32.09
CA VAL A 64 -20.17 26.93 31.69
C VAL A 64 -19.03 27.91 32.00
N SER A 65 -18.38 27.80 33.16
CA SER A 65 -17.25 28.65 33.52
C SER A 65 -16.03 28.40 32.61
N THR A 66 -15.73 27.14 32.30
CA THR A 66 -14.65 26.79 31.38
C THR A 66 -14.92 27.30 29.97
N ASN A 67 -16.14 27.10 29.44
CA ASN A 67 -16.52 27.58 28.12
C ASN A 67 -16.48 29.13 28.04
N LEU A 68 -16.81 29.81 29.12
CA LEU A 68 -16.70 31.27 29.18
C LEU A 68 -15.24 31.73 29.07
N ILE A 69 -14.33 31.06 29.78
CA ILE A 69 -12.90 31.37 29.73
C ILE A 69 -12.33 31.06 28.34
N LEU A 70 -12.66 29.90 27.75
CA LEU A 70 -12.22 29.52 26.41
C LEU A 70 -12.68 30.55 25.35
N LYS A 71 -13.94 31.00 25.41
CA LYS A 71 -14.44 32.07 24.53
C LYS A 71 -13.70 33.40 24.72
N LEU A 72 -13.32 33.75 25.94
CA LEU A 72 -12.53 34.96 26.20
C LEU A 72 -11.09 34.85 25.61
N LEU A 73 -10.56 33.64 25.55
CA LEU A 73 -9.26 33.33 24.92
C LEU A 73 -9.34 33.14 23.39
N GLY A 74 -10.54 33.26 22.78
CA GLY A 74 -10.75 33.13 21.35
C GLY A 74 -10.79 31.65 20.86
N ILE A 75 -10.85 30.70 21.78
CA ILE A 75 -10.95 29.27 21.45
C ILE A 75 -12.43 28.90 21.38
N ASN A 76 -12.84 28.27 20.27
CA ASN A 76 -14.20 27.81 20.08
C ASN A 76 -14.42 26.45 20.75
N PRO A 77 -15.16 26.36 21.88
CA PRO A 77 -15.36 25.08 22.59
C PRO A 77 -16.28 24.10 21.87
N ALA A 78 -16.80 24.45 20.69
CA ALA A 78 -17.64 23.61 19.85
C ALA A 78 -16.86 22.95 18.67
N GLU A 79 -15.59 23.26 18.49
CA GLU A 79 -14.73 22.46 17.63
C GLU A 79 -14.50 21.13 18.35
N ASN A 80 -15.21 20.10 17.87
CA ASN A 80 -15.11 18.75 18.40
C ASN A 80 -13.71 18.20 18.12
N ASP A 81 -12.91 18.09 19.16
CA ASP A 81 -11.65 17.33 19.17
C ASP A 81 -11.88 15.81 19.11
N ASP A 82 -13.14 15.37 19.07
CA ASP A 82 -13.54 13.95 19.10
C ASP A 82 -13.77 13.35 17.69
N GLN A 83 -13.28 13.99 16.63
CA GLN A 83 -13.32 13.35 15.31
C GLN A 83 -12.19 12.33 15.21
N VAL A 84 -12.57 11.04 15.16
CA VAL A 84 -11.62 9.97 14.87
C VAL A 84 -10.91 10.27 13.54
N THR A 85 -9.59 10.37 13.58
CA THR A 85 -8.77 10.67 12.40
C THR A 85 -8.46 9.39 11.62
N LYS A 86 -8.03 9.53 10.36
CA LYS A 86 -7.58 8.40 9.52
C LYS A 86 -6.43 7.67 10.21
N GLU A 87 -5.50 8.41 10.81
CA GLU A 87 -4.34 7.90 11.53
C GLU A 87 -4.74 7.08 12.77
N GLU A 88 -5.76 7.52 13.52
CA GLU A 88 -6.26 6.75 14.66
C GLU A 88 -6.90 5.42 14.23
N ILE A 89 -7.62 5.41 13.10
CA ILE A 89 -8.18 4.17 12.54
C ILE A 89 -7.05 3.24 12.11
N GLN A 90 -6.02 3.74 11.45
CA GLN A 90 -4.85 2.94 11.04
C GLN A 90 -4.13 2.34 12.25
N MET A 91 -3.92 3.11 13.32
CA MET A 91 -3.35 2.56 14.56
C MET A 91 -4.20 1.46 15.19
N MET A 92 -5.52 1.62 15.18
CA MET A 92 -6.44 0.57 15.68
C MET A 92 -6.36 -0.71 14.83
N LEU A 93 -6.20 -0.59 13.51
CA LEU A 93 -6.04 -1.73 12.61
C LEU A 93 -4.72 -2.47 12.86
N MET A 94 -3.62 -1.74 13.01
CA MET A 94 -2.31 -2.34 13.35
C MET A 94 -2.36 -3.09 14.69
N GLU A 95 -2.98 -2.50 15.71
CA GLU A 95 -3.14 -3.17 17.01
C GLU A 95 -4.05 -4.41 16.89
N GLY A 96 -5.13 -4.35 16.10
CA GLY A 96 -6.02 -5.47 15.82
C GLY A 96 -5.31 -6.63 15.12
N ASN A 97 -4.43 -6.32 14.17
CA ASN A 97 -3.58 -7.31 13.48
C ASN A 97 -2.57 -7.94 14.46
N ALA A 98 -1.86 -7.13 15.25
CA ALA A 98 -0.90 -7.62 16.25
C ALA A 98 -1.55 -8.54 17.31
N GLN A 99 -2.84 -8.34 17.61
CA GLN A 99 -3.62 -9.19 18.52
C GLN A 99 -4.26 -10.41 17.83
N GLY A 100 -4.14 -10.56 16.51
CA GLY A 100 -4.73 -11.63 15.72
C GLY A 100 -6.27 -11.56 15.61
N VAL A 101 -6.85 -10.38 15.81
CA VAL A 101 -8.29 -10.12 15.63
C VAL A 101 -8.61 -9.82 14.18
N ILE A 102 -7.67 -9.19 13.47
CA ILE A 102 -7.71 -8.87 12.04
C ILE A 102 -6.62 -9.69 11.38
N ASP A 103 -6.95 -10.36 10.28
CA ASP A 103 -6.01 -11.08 9.43
C ASP A 103 -5.07 -10.09 8.72
N THR A 104 -3.86 -10.54 8.37
CA THR A 104 -2.88 -9.74 7.65
C THR A 104 -3.43 -9.26 6.30
N GLN A 105 -4.09 -10.15 5.57
CA GLN A 105 -4.71 -9.83 4.28
C GLN A 105 -5.87 -8.83 4.42
N GLU A 106 -6.70 -8.97 5.46
CA GLU A 106 -7.77 -8.00 5.75
C GLU A 106 -7.20 -6.61 6.09
N ASN A 107 -6.09 -6.58 6.85
CA ASN A 107 -5.41 -5.33 7.19
C ASN A 107 -4.83 -4.65 5.95
N GLU A 108 -4.20 -5.40 5.06
CA GLU A 108 -3.64 -4.92 3.79
C GLU A 108 -4.74 -4.30 2.90
N PHE A 109 -5.86 -4.98 2.69
CA PHE A 109 -6.98 -4.43 1.93
C PHE A 109 -7.49 -3.10 2.49
N ILE A 110 -7.57 -2.97 3.82
CA ILE A 110 -8.04 -1.73 4.42
C ILE A 110 -7.02 -0.61 4.24
N GLN A 111 -5.72 -0.91 4.31
CA GLN A 111 -4.66 0.05 4.03
C GLN A 111 -4.70 0.52 2.58
N ASN A 112 -4.78 -0.41 1.62
CA ASN A 112 -4.90 -0.09 0.20
C ASN A 112 -6.10 0.81 -0.09
N ILE A 113 -7.25 0.61 0.57
CA ILE A 113 -8.42 1.52 0.44
C ILE A 113 -8.08 2.94 0.89
N PHE A 114 -7.30 3.10 1.96
CA PHE A 114 -6.90 4.43 2.42
C PHE A 114 -5.93 5.10 1.44
N GLU A 115 -5.00 4.35 0.89
CA GLU A 115 -3.99 4.85 -0.06
C GLU A 115 -4.61 5.17 -1.42
N PHE A 116 -5.54 4.34 -1.90
CA PHE A 116 -6.23 4.50 -3.17
C PHE A 116 -6.89 5.88 -3.37
N HIS A 117 -7.29 6.54 -2.28
CA HIS A 117 -7.84 7.89 -2.35
C HIS A 117 -6.77 8.97 -2.59
N ASP A 118 -5.52 8.66 -2.28
CA ASP A 118 -4.43 9.63 -2.29
C ASP A 118 -3.53 9.49 -3.52
N ILE A 119 -3.54 8.34 -4.20
CA ILE A 119 -2.77 8.09 -5.43
C ILE A 119 -3.39 8.76 -6.66
N THR A 120 -2.54 9.05 -7.66
CA THR A 120 -2.93 9.61 -8.96
C THR A 120 -2.99 8.52 -10.02
N THR A 121 -3.69 8.78 -11.13
CA THR A 121 -3.75 7.84 -12.26
C THR A 121 -2.40 7.64 -12.94
N GLU A 122 -1.48 8.58 -12.84
CA GLU A 122 -0.09 8.44 -13.29
C GLU A 122 0.64 7.31 -12.58
N GLN A 123 0.40 7.15 -11.27
CA GLN A 123 1.05 6.11 -10.45
C GLN A 123 0.56 4.70 -10.73
N VAL A 124 -0.66 4.58 -11.28
CA VAL A 124 -1.35 3.29 -11.51
C VAL A 124 -1.35 2.89 -12.99
N CYS A 125 -1.00 3.80 -13.91
CA CYS A 125 -1.17 3.58 -15.32
C CYS A 125 -0.07 2.68 -15.92
N THR A 126 -0.42 1.95 -17.00
CA THR A 126 0.58 1.43 -17.92
C THR A 126 1.21 2.60 -18.68
N HIS A 127 2.50 2.82 -18.50
CA HIS A 127 3.22 3.92 -19.11
C HIS A 127 3.25 3.83 -20.64
N ARG A 128 3.28 4.98 -21.32
CA ARG A 128 3.34 5.12 -22.78
C ARG A 128 4.35 4.19 -23.46
N THR A 129 5.51 3.97 -22.85
CA THR A 129 6.57 3.09 -23.39
C THR A 129 6.10 1.66 -23.56
N ASP A 130 5.28 1.18 -22.65
CA ASP A 130 4.82 -0.20 -22.56
C ASP A 130 3.44 -0.41 -23.20
N VAL A 131 2.74 0.70 -23.54
CA VAL A 131 1.46 0.66 -24.25
C VAL A 131 1.62 0.16 -25.67
N ILE A 132 0.91 -0.92 -25.99
CA ILE A 132 0.80 -1.45 -27.34
C ILE A 132 -0.38 -0.77 -28.04
N VAL A 133 -0.08 -0.11 -29.15
CA VAL A 133 -1.07 0.62 -29.97
C VAL A 133 -1.23 -0.02 -31.33
N LEU A 134 -2.34 0.26 -32.00
CA LEU A 134 -2.60 -0.08 -33.40
C LEU A 134 -2.53 1.18 -34.23
N ASP A 135 -1.58 1.28 -35.14
CA ASP A 135 -1.47 2.45 -36.03
C ASP A 135 -2.33 2.24 -37.29
N THR A 136 -3.06 3.29 -37.68
CA THR A 136 -3.86 3.28 -38.91
C THR A 136 -3.00 3.19 -40.19
N GLU A 137 -1.70 3.41 -40.12
CA GLU A 137 -0.79 3.24 -41.26
C GLU A 137 -0.31 1.80 -41.41
N ASP A 138 -0.37 0.99 -40.34
CA ASP A 138 0.04 -0.42 -40.37
C ASP A 138 -0.92 -1.28 -41.22
N SER A 139 -0.44 -2.42 -41.71
CA SER A 139 -1.28 -3.36 -42.44
C SER A 139 -2.31 -4.07 -41.54
N MET A 140 -3.39 -4.60 -42.14
CA MET A 140 -4.38 -5.37 -41.38
C MET A 140 -3.82 -6.72 -40.88
N GLU A 141 -2.79 -7.24 -41.54
CA GLU A 141 -2.03 -8.42 -41.10
C GLU A 141 -1.24 -8.12 -39.83
N ASP A 142 -0.61 -6.93 -39.74
CA ASP A 142 0.12 -6.47 -38.56
C ASP A 142 -0.85 -6.29 -37.38
N TRP A 143 -1.98 -5.61 -37.57
CA TRP A 143 -3.02 -5.49 -36.54
C TRP A 143 -3.46 -6.85 -36.00
N LYS A 144 -3.74 -7.78 -36.92
CA LYS A 144 -4.11 -9.14 -36.53
C LYS A 144 -3.00 -9.81 -35.73
N SER A 145 -1.74 -9.70 -36.16
CA SER A 145 -0.59 -10.26 -35.46
C SER A 145 -0.46 -9.70 -34.04
N ILE A 146 -0.52 -8.38 -33.89
CA ILE A 146 -0.46 -7.68 -32.60
C ILE A 146 -1.58 -8.16 -31.65
N ILE A 147 -2.81 -8.23 -32.14
CA ILE A 147 -3.97 -8.63 -31.34
C ILE A 147 -3.83 -10.09 -30.86
N TYR A 148 -3.38 -10.99 -31.76
CA TYR A 148 -3.25 -12.42 -31.41
C TYR A 148 -2.07 -12.74 -30.51
N GLN A 149 -0.96 -11.98 -30.62
CA GLN A 149 0.22 -12.20 -29.78
C GLN A 149 0.05 -11.66 -28.37
N ASN A 150 -0.53 -10.46 -28.22
CA ASN A 150 -0.58 -9.78 -26.92
C ASN A 150 -1.87 -10.02 -26.12
N ARG A 151 -2.96 -10.48 -26.77
CA ARG A 151 -4.22 -10.92 -26.14
C ARG A 151 -4.89 -9.91 -25.21
N HIS A 152 -4.60 -8.60 -25.32
CA HIS A 152 -5.27 -7.58 -24.51
C HIS A 152 -6.74 -7.42 -24.92
N SER A 153 -7.57 -7.02 -23.97
CA SER A 153 -9.00 -6.74 -24.22
C SER A 153 -9.23 -5.45 -25.00
N TYR A 154 -8.32 -4.49 -24.88
CA TYR A 154 -8.41 -3.16 -25.46
C TYR A 154 -7.08 -2.74 -26.07
N TYR A 155 -7.14 -2.07 -27.23
CA TYR A 155 -5.96 -1.47 -27.86
C TYR A 155 -6.28 -0.02 -28.26
N PRO A 156 -5.46 0.96 -27.85
CA PRO A 156 -5.54 2.30 -28.41
C PRO A 156 -5.23 2.26 -29.89
N VAL A 157 -6.06 2.94 -30.68
CA VAL A 157 -5.83 3.12 -32.12
C VAL A 157 -5.31 4.53 -32.34
N CYS A 158 -4.14 4.66 -32.93
CA CYS A 158 -3.51 5.94 -33.22
C CYS A 158 -3.38 6.21 -34.73
N GLN A 159 -3.13 7.46 -35.08
CA GLN A 159 -2.80 7.88 -36.42
C GLN A 159 -1.48 8.63 -36.40
N GLU A 160 -0.47 8.09 -37.11
CA GLU A 160 0.90 8.61 -37.25
C GLU A 160 1.75 8.55 -35.97
N THR A 161 1.18 8.91 -34.82
CA THR A 161 1.91 8.93 -33.56
C THR A 161 1.03 8.43 -32.40
N LYS A 162 1.68 7.88 -31.35
CA LYS A 162 0.99 7.46 -30.11
C LYS A 162 0.22 8.59 -29.41
N ASP A 163 0.50 9.86 -29.73
CA ASP A 163 -0.19 11.01 -29.14
C ASP A 163 -1.53 11.30 -29.81
N ASN A 164 -1.69 10.86 -31.06
CA ASN A 164 -2.92 11.07 -31.83
C ASN A 164 -3.84 9.84 -31.75
N ILE A 165 -4.41 9.59 -30.58
CA ILE A 165 -5.33 8.48 -30.36
C ILE A 165 -6.71 8.85 -30.94
N ILE A 166 -7.17 8.09 -31.91
CA ILE A 166 -8.48 8.28 -32.58
C ILE A 166 -9.60 7.45 -31.93
N GLY A 167 -9.27 6.40 -31.18
CA GLY A 167 -10.24 5.55 -30.51
C GLY A 167 -9.59 4.37 -29.81
N ILE A 168 -10.43 3.51 -29.25
CA ILE A 168 -10.03 2.29 -28.54
C ILE A 168 -10.71 1.11 -29.21
N LEU A 169 -9.94 0.17 -29.73
CA LEU A 169 -10.44 -1.09 -30.26
C LEU A 169 -10.82 -2.02 -29.10
N ASP A 170 -12.06 -2.52 -29.13
CA ASP A 170 -12.54 -3.57 -28.23
C ASP A 170 -12.40 -4.93 -28.96
N THR A 171 -11.55 -5.82 -28.43
CA THR A 171 -11.28 -7.12 -29.08
C THR A 171 -12.51 -8.01 -29.11
N LYS A 172 -13.43 -7.88 -28.15
CA LYS A 172 -14.71 -8.65 -28.17
C LYS A 172 -15.59 -8.25 -29.34
N ASP A 173 -15.61 -6.95 -29.69
CA ASP A 173 -16.34 -6.49 -30.86
C ASP A 173 -15.58 -6.81 -32.14
N TYR A 174 -14.24 -6.69 -32.14
CA TYR A 174 -13.39 -7.10 -33.26
C TYR A 174 -13.62 -8.56 -33.67
N PHE A 175 -13.59 -9.51 -32.73
CA PHE A 175 -13.79 -10.94 -33.06
C PHE A 175 -15.23 -11.32 -33.43
N ARG A 176 -16.20 -10.40 -33.34
CA ARG A 176 -17.58 -10.59 -33.78
C ARG A 176 -17.83 -10.09 -35.20
N LEU A 177 -16.82 -9.49 -35.84
CA LEU A 177 -16.95 -8.99 -37.20
C LEU A 177 -16.88 -10.16 -38.21
N ASP A 178 -17.76 -10.08 -39.23
CA ASP A 178 -17.69 -10.97 -40.38
C ASP A 178 -16.74 -10.43 -41.47
N ASP A 179 -16.50 -9.12 -41.47
CA ASP A 179 -15.62 -8.41 -42.42
C ASP A 179 -14.54 -7.63 -41.62
N PHE A 180 -13.28 -7.98 -41.85
CA PHE A 180 -12.11 -7.40 -41.24
C PHE A 180 -11.48 -6.29 -42.10
N SER A 181 -12.25 -5.62 -42.98
CA SER A 181 -11.82 -4.39 -43.63
C SER A 181 -11.59 -3.28 -42.60
N ARG A 182 -10.60 -2.42 -42.84
CA ARG A 182 -10.25 -1.33 -41.94
C ARG A 182 -11.45 -0.43 -41.64
N GLU A 183 -12.21 -0.09 -42.66
CA GLU A 183 -13.41 0.76 -42.54
C GLU A 183 -14.43 0.13 -41.58
N ASN A 184 -14.68 -1.18 -41.72
CA ASN A 184 -15.66 -1.89 -40.90
C ASN A 184 -15.17 -2.05 -39.44
N ILE A 185 -13.86 -2.25 -39.22
CA ILE A 185 -13.27 -2.32 -37.88
C ILE A 185 -13.36 -0.96 -37.19
N LEU A 186 -12.96 0.12 -37.87
CA LEU A 186 -13.01 1.47 -37.32
C LEU A 186 -14.44 1.91 -36.98
N GLU A 187 -15.44 1.50 -37.80
CA GLU A 187 -16.85 1.85 -37.57
C GLU A 187 -17.47 1.04 -36.41
N LYS A 188 -17.17 -0.26 -36.29
CA LYS A 188 -17.92 -1.18 -35.41
C LYS A 188 -17.18 -1.65 -34.17
N ALA A 189 -15.86 -1.75 -34.22
CA ALA A 189 -15.03 -2.27 -33.12
C ALA A 189 -14.22 -1.18 -32.40
N VAL A 190 -14.07 0.00 -32.99
CA VAL A 190 -13.35 1.12 -32.36
C VAL A 190 -14.36 2.08 -31.74
N LYS A 191 -14.22 2.31 -30.44
CA LYS A 191 -15.04 3.23 -29.63
C LYS A 191 -14.29 4.54 -29.39
N PRO A 192 -15.00 5.65 -29.14
CA PRO A 192 -14.34 6.91 -28.75
C PRO A 192 -13.46 6.72 -27.53
N ALA A 193 -12.23 7.25 -27.55
CA ALA A 193 -11.33 7.23 -26.42
C ALA A 193 -11.82 8.16 -25.31
N PHE A 194 -11.65 7.73 -24.07
CA PHE A 194 -11.93 8.54 -22.90
C PHE A 194 -10.60 9.09 -22.36
N PHE A 195 -10.41 10.40 -22.53
CA PHE A 195 -9.19 11.08 -22.12
C PHE A 195 -9.33 11.69 -20.74
N ILE A 196 -8.29 11.53 -19.93
CA ILE A 196 -8.19 12.09 -18.58
C ILE A 196 -6.80 12.72 -18.36
N PRO A 197 -6.66 13.73 -17.47
CA PRO A 197 -5.34 14.19 -17.05
C PRO A 197 -4.67 13.14 -16.15
N GLU A 198 -3.38 12.91 -16.32
CA GLU A 198 -2.59 11.97 -15.51
C GLU A 198 -2.59 12.30 -14.01
N SER A 199 -2.78 13.58 -13.65
CA SER A 199 -2.91 14.05 -12.26
C SER A 199 -4.27 13.75 -11.61
N MET A 200 -5.22 13.12 -12.32
CA MET A 200 -6.51 12.73 -11.75
C MET A 200 -6.31 11.71 -10.63
N LYS A 201 -7.10 11.80 -9.56
CA LYS A 201 -7.08 10.79 -8.49
C LYS A 201 -7.68 9.46 -8.99
N ALA A 202 -7.02 8.34 -8.64
CA ALA A 202 -7.46 6.98 -9.02
C ALA A 202 -8.90 6.70 -8.57
N ALA A 203 -9.26 7.07 -7.34
CA ALA A 203 -10.62 6.93 -6.83
C ALA A 203 -11.68 7.67 -7.68
N LYS A 204 -11.34 8.86 -8.20
CA LYS A 204 -12.23 9.61 -9.06
C LYS A 204 -12.41 8.96 -10.43
N LEU A 205 -11.33 8.41 -10.99
CA LEU A 205 -11.40 7.64 -12.24
C LEU A 205 -12.26 6.39 -12.05
N PHE A 206 -12.04 5.66 -10.96
CA PHE A 206 -12.80 4.45 -10.62
C PHE A 206 -14.32 4.72 -10.56
N ASP A 207 -14.72 5.77 -9.86
CA ASP A 207 -16.14 6.17 -9.80
C ASP A 207 -16.70 6.54 -11.17
N HIS A 208 -15.92 7.24 -11.99
CA HIS A 208 -16.32 7.60 -13.34
C HIS A 208 -16.49 6.34 -14.23
N MET A 209 -15.55 5.42 -14.19
CA MET A 209 -15.61 4.15 -14.94
C MET A 209 -16.84 3.32 -14.54
N LYS A 210 -17.16 3.24 -13.24
CA LYS A 210 -18.38 2.56 -12.76
C LYS A 210 -19.66 3.20 -13.26
N GLN A 211 -19.74 4.54 -13.28
CA GLN A 211 -20.93 5.27 -13.70
C GLN A 211 -21.17 5.20 -15.22
N THR A 212 -20.10 5.34 -16.00
CA THR A 212 -20.18 5.39 -17.47
C THR A 212 -20.08 4.00 -18.11
N ARG A 213 -19.64 2.98 -17.37
CA ARG A 213 -19.30 1.64 -17.88
C ARG A 213 -18.23 1.67 -18.98
N ASN A 214 -17.38 2.67 -18.93
CA ASN A 214 -16.20 2.76 -19.78
C ASN A 214 -14.98 2.42 -18.92
N TYR A 215 -14.38 1.26 -19.16
CA TYR A 215 -13.36 0.65 -18.31
C TYR A 215 -11.94 0.85 -18.84
N PHE A 216 -11.76 1.78 -19.75
CA PHE A 216 -10.48 2.12 -20.35
C PHE A 216 -10.33 3.64 -20.47
N ALA A 217 -9.23 4.19 -20.02
CA ALA A 217 -8.90 5.60 -20.11
C ALA A 217 -7.51 5.81 -20.72
N VAL A 218 -7.37 6.88 -21.50
CA VAL A 218 -6.10 7.37 -22.03
C VAL A 218 -5.68 8.58 -21.19
N LEU A 219 -4.48 8.53 -20.63
CA LEU A 219 -3.92 9.58 -19.80
C LEU A 219 -3.19 10.60 -20.68
N LEU A 220 -3.41 11.86 -20.38
CA LEU A 220 -2.72 12.97 -21.03
C LEU A 220 -1.94 13.80 -20.01
N ASN A 221 -0.72 14.17 -20.38
CA ASN A 221 0.09 15.12 -19.63
C ASN A 221 -0.38 16.58 -19.90
N GLU A 222 0.30 17.57 -19.29
CA GLU A 222 -0.02 18.99 -19.43
C GLU A 222 0.22 19.54 -20.84
N TYR A 223 0.94 18.82 -21.70
CA TYR A 223 1.20 19.18 -23.09
C TYR A 223 0.18 18.57 -24.05
N GLY A 224 -0.72 17.70 -23.56
CA GLY A 224 -1.70 16.99 -24.35
C GLY A 224 -1.17 15.73 -25.03
N GLU A 225 0.02 15.27 -24.66
CA GLU A 225 0.63 14.03 -25.14
C GLU A 225 0.13 12.85 -24.28
N MET A 226 0.04 11.65 -24.88
CA MET A 226 -0.31 10.44 -24.16
C MET A 226 0.81 10.05 -23.21
N SER A 227 0.57 10.06 -21.90
CA SER A 227 1.47 9.56 -20.86
C SER A 227 1.30 8.08 -20.56
N GLY A 228 0.09 7.54 -20.77
CA GLY A 228 -0.20 6.14 -20.51
C GLY A 228 -1.67 5.79 -20.73
N ILE A 229 -2.03 4.61 -20.25
CA ILE A 229 -3.42 4.12 -20.22
C ILE A 229 -3.73 3.58 -18.82
N ALA A 230 -4.99 3.66 -18.41
CA ALA A 230 -5.47 3.02 -17.19
C ALA A 230 -6.75 2.26 -17.46
N THR A 231 -6.85 1.05 -16.92
CA THR A 231 -8.03 0.20 -17.02
C THR A 231 -8.72 0.05 -15.65
N LEU A 232 -9.93 -0.50 -15.65
CA LEU A 232 -10.59 -0.84 -14.39
C LEU A 232 -9.81 -1.95 -13.63
N HIS A 233 -9.09 -2.80 -14.36
CA HIS A 233 -8.28 -3.87 -13.78
C HIS A 233 -7.15 -3.27 -12.93
N ASP A 234 -6.37 -2.34 -13.48
CA ASP A 234 -5.27 -1.66 -12.79
C ASP A 234 -5.76 -0.98 -11.50
N LEU A 235 -6.94 -0.32 -11.58
CA LEU A 235 -7.54 0.32 -10.40
C LEU A 235 -8.04 -0.68 -9.34
N LEU A 236 -8.45 -1.89 -9.74
CA LEU A 236 -8.83 -2.94 -8.81
C LEU A 236 -7.62 -3.60 -8.17
N GLU A 237 -6.54 -3.74 -8.92
CA GLU A 237 -5.26 -4.27 -8.45
C GLU A 237 -4.69 -3.45 -7.30
N GLU A 238 -4.76 -2.13 -7.37
CA GLU A 238 -4.41 -1.22 -6.26
C GLU A 238 -5.25 -1.42 -4.99
N LEU A 239 -6.47 -1.93 -5.12
CA LEU A 239 -7.35 -2.18 -3.96
C LEU A 239 -7.17 -3.57 -3.36
N VAL A 240 -6.93 -4.57 -4.21
CA VAL A 240 -7.01 -6.00 -3.83
C VAL A 240 -5.61 -6.64 -3.75
N GLY A 241 -4.58 -5.96 -4.25
CA GLY A 241 -3.26 -6.53 -4.50
C GLY A 241 -3.21 -7.24 -5.85
N ASP A 242 -2.05 -7.76 -6.22
CA ASP A 242 -1.80 -8.40 -7.53
C ASP A 242 -2.90 -9.39 -7.91
N ILE A 243 -3.60 -9.11 -9.01
CA ILE A 243 -4.58 -10.00 -9.63
C ILE A 243 -3.88 -10.65 -10.83
N TYR A 244 -3.35 -11.85 -10.64
CA TYR A 244 -2.66 -12.58 -11.71
C TYR A 244 -3.63 -12.87 -12.87
N GLU A 245 -3.29 -12.38 -14.07
CA GLU A 245 -3.96 -12.83 -15.30
C GLU A 245 -3.45 -14.23 -15.67
N GLU A 246 -4.35 -15.14 -16.13
CA GLU A 246 -4.04 -16.53 -16.54
C GLU A 246 -2.96 -16.65 -17.65
N ASN A 247 -2.45 -15.55 -18.18
CA ASN A 247 -1.49 -15.50 -19.30
C ASN A 247 -0.11 -14.94 -18.92
N GLU A 248 0.11 -14.46 -17.71
CA GLU A 248 1.46 -14.26 -17.23
C GLU A 248 2.05 -15.66 -17.01
N GLU A 249 3.07 -16.00 -17.80
CA GLU A 249 3.87 -17.19 -17.51
C GLU A 249 4.30 -17.04 -16.06
N ASP A 250 3.99 -18.06 -15.25
CA ASP A 250 4.25 -18.17 -13.80
C ASP A 250 5.77 -18.18 -13.53
N THR A 251 6.45 -17.13 -13.97
CA THR A 251 7.83 -16.87 -13.62
C THR A 251 7.79 -16.13 -12.31
N GLU A 252 7.99 -16.89 -11.23
CA GLU A 252 8.17 -16.34 -9.88
C GLU A 252 9.02 -15.07 -9.97
N LYS A 253 8.46 -13.92 -9.60
CA LYS A 253 9.16 -12.62 -9.62
C LYS A 253 10.46 -12.69 -8.79
N ILE A 254 10.45 -13.50 -7.73
CA ILE A 254 11.62 -13.83 -6.89
C ILE A 254 11.71 -15.36 -6.81
N GLN A 255 12.73 -15.93 -7.42
CA GLN A 255 12.98 -17.38 -7.39
C GLN A 255 14.18 -17.70 -6.49
N ARG A 256 13.97 -18.51 -5.46
CA ARG A 256 15.07 -18.94 -4.59
C ARG A 256 15.90 -20.02 -5.28
N LEU A 257 17.16 -19.74 -5.59
CA LEU A 257 18.09 -20.68 -6.25
C LEU A 257 18.85 -21.55 -5.24
N SER A 258 19.17 -20.98 -4.08
CA SER A 258 19.89 -21.66 -3.00
C SER A 258 19.52 -21.05 -1.64
N PRO A 259 19.95 -21.60 -0.50
CA PRO A 259 19.63 -21.01 0.82
C PRO A 259 19.97 -19.53 0.96
N ASN A 260 20.99 -19.04 0.23
CA ASN A 260 21.49 -17.67 0.32
C ASN A 260 21.54 -16.97 -1.04
N SER A 261 20.84 -17.47 -2.06
CA SER A 261 20.85 -16.89 -3.42
C SER A 261 19.47 -16.91 -4.05
N TRP A 262 19.07 -15.80 -4.62
CA TRP A 262 17.77 -15.59 -5.28
C TRP A 262 17.96 -15.00 -6.67
N LEU A 263 17.13 -15.42 -7.62
CA LEU A 263 16.95 -14.75 -8.91
C LEU A 263 15.80 -13.77 -8.75
N ILE A 264 16.04 -12.48 -9.00
CA ILE A 264 15.07 -11.40 -8.79
C ILE A 264 14.94 -10.63 -10.11
N ARG A 265 13.71 -10.35 -10.50
CA ARG A 265 13.41 -9.48 -11.64
C ARG A 265 13.58 -8.01 -11.24
N GLY A 266 13.91 -7.16 -12.19
CA GLY A 266 14.14 -5.74 -11.94
C GLY A 266 12.87 -4.94 -11.61
N ASP A 267 11.70 -5.44 -11.98
CA ASP A 267 10.39 -4.82 -11.76
C ASP A 267 9.77 -5.16 -10.39
N VAL A 268 10.43 -5.98 -9.57
CA VAL A 268 9.96 -6.36 -8.23
C VAL A 268 10.05 -5.18 -7.28
N GLU A 269 9.03 -4.99 -6.47
CA GLU A 269 9.02 -3.98 -5.40
C GLU A 269 10.08 -4.27 -4.33
N MET A 270 10.71 -3.23 -3.83
CA MET A 270 11.79 -3.38 -2.85
C MET A 270 11.30 -3.95 -1.51
N ASP A 271 10.06 -3.71 -1.16
CA ASP A 271 9.45 -4.25 0.06
C ASP A 271 9.31 -5.78 -0.02
N ASP A 272 8.93 -6.32 -1.18
CA ASP A 272 8.87 -7.76 -1.43
C ASP A 272 10.27 -8.39 -1.36
N VAL A 273 11.27 -7.72 -1.94
CA VAL A 273 12.67 -8.15 -1.84
C VAL A 273 13.13 -8.17 -0.39
N ALA A 274 12.82 -7.14 0.38
CA ALA A 274 13.15 -7.05 1.80
C ALA A 274 12.52 -8.18 2.61
N GLN A 275 11.26 -8.46 2.35
CA GLN A 275 10.50 -9.50 3.04
C GLN A 275 11.05 -10.90 2.73
N GLU A 276 11.28 -11.23 1.45
CA GLU A 276 11.77 -12.55 1.03
C GLU A 276 13.20 -12.81 1.48
N LEU A 277 14.07 -11.79 1.41
CA LEU A 277 15.47 -11.93 1.85
C LEU A 277 15.65 -11.75 3.36
N HIS A 278 14.60 -11.37 4.10
CA HIS A 278 14.64 -11.06 5.53
C HIS A 278 15.68 -10.00 5.90
N LEU A 279 15.81 -8.97 5.06
CA LEU A 279 16.77 -7.88 5.22
C LEU A 279 16.06 -6.57 5.55
N THR A 280 16.70 -5.75 6.35
CA THR A 280 16.29 -4.34 6.50
C THR A 280 17.05 -3.54 5.44
N LEU A 281 16.33 -3.03 4.46
CA LEU A 281 16.90 -2.23 3.37
C LEU A 281 17.00 -0.75 3.79
N PRO A 282 17.92 0.03 3.21
CA PRO A 282 18.03 1.46 3.50
C PRO A 282 16.82 2.19 2.92
N GLU A 283 16.39 3.21 3.62
CA GLU A 283 15.44 4.19 3.08
C GLU A 283 16.10 4.91 1.89
N GLY A 284 15.42 4.94 0.75
CA GLY A 284 15.88 5.57 -0.50
C GLY A 284 14.70 6.00 -1.36
N ASP A 285 14.97 6.80 -2.36
CA ASP A 285 13.98 7.29 -3.33
C ASP A 285 13.87 6.27 -4.49
N TYR A 286 13.46 5.04 -4.18
CA TYR A 286 13.28 3.95 -5.14
C TYR A 286 12.18 2.98 -4.66
N ASP A 287 11.28 2.63 -5.55
CA ASP A 287 10.18 1.69 -5.27
C ASP A 287 10.50 0.27 -5.76
N THR A 288 11.30 0.12 -6.83
CA THR A 288 11.60 -1.15 -7.47
C THR A 288 13.06 -1.59 -7.30
N PHE A 289 13.32 -2.89 -7.47
CA PHE A 289 14.67 -3.47 -7.44
C PHE A 289 15.59 -2.85 -8.51
N ASN A 290 15.05 -2.52 -9.70
CA ASN A 290 15.77 -1.78 -10.73
C ASN A 290 16.17 -0.38 -10.23
N GLY A 291 15.26 0.36 -9.59
CA GLY A 291 15.52 1.67 -9.00
C GLY A 291 16.58 1.60 -7.91
N PHE A 292 16.52 0.58 -7.06
CA PHE A 292 17.53 0.33 -6.03
C PHE A 292 18.93 0.11 -6.63
N ILE A 293 19.06 -0.75 -7.65
CA ILE A 293 20.34 -0.96 -8.32
C ILE A 293 20.85 0.34 -8.97
N TYR A 294 19.96 1.14 -9.56
CA TYR A 294 20.34 2.44 -10.14
C TYR A 294 20.81 3.45 -9.08
N SER A 295 20.31 3.37 -7.88
CA SER A 295 20.80 4.19 -6.76
C SER A 295 22.24 3.85 -6.33
N ILE A 296 22.73 2.65 -6.70
CA ILE A 296 24.07 2.17 -6.34
C ILE A 296 25.09 2.46 -7.44
N ILE A 297 24.63 2.45 -8.71
CA ILE A 297 25.51 2.64 -9.88
C ILE A 297 25.46 4.08 -10.36
N ASP A 298 26.61 4.61 -10.79
CA ASP A 298 26.72 6.02 -11.24
C ASP A 298 26.18 6.29 -12.66
N SER A 299 25.81 5.25 -13.41
CA SER A 299 25.38 5.38 -14.81
C SER A 299 24.37 4.30 -15.19
N ILE A 300 23.44 4.66 -16.08
CA ILE A 300 22.47 3.70 -16.66
C ILE A 300 23.25 2.72 -17.56
N PRO A 301 23.13 1.40 -17.32
CA PRO A 301 23.86 0.39 -18.09
C PRO A 301 23.31 0.24 -19.51
N GLU A 302 24.17 -0.12 -20.46
CA GLU A 302 23.77 -0.43 -21.83
C GLU A 302 23.05 -1.78 -21.92
N ASP A 303 22.14 -1.92 -22.90
CA ASP A 303 21.44 -3.18 -23.15
C ASP A 303 22.41 -4.33 -23.38
N GLY A 304 22.13 -5.48 -22.75
CA GLY A 304 22.97 -6.66 -22.81
C GLY A 304 24.18 -6.64 -21.86
N SER A 305 24.41 -5.57 -21.12
CA SER A 305 25.48 -5.51 -20.13
C SER A 305 25.25 -6.45 -18.95
N GLN A 306 26.35 -6.96 -18.39
CA GLN A 306 26.38 -7.77 -17.18
C GLN A 306 27.41 -7.16 -16.23
N PHE A 307 27.05 -7.00 -14.96
CA PHE A 307 27.92 -6.42 -13.97
C PHE A 307 27.57 -6.92 -12.56
N THR A 308 28.43 -6.64 -11.62
CA THR A 308 28.21 -6.97 -10.21
C THR A 308 28.31 -5.70 -9.38
N CYS A 309 27.39 -5.50 -8.46
CA CYS A 309 27.45 -4.44 -7.46
C CYS A 309 27.20 -5.02 -6.05
N GLU A 310 27.61 -4.30 -5.04
CA GLU A 310 27.44 -4.70 -3.65
C GLU A 310 26.76 -3.58 -2.86
N SER A 311 25.73 -3.93 -2.12
CA SER A 311 25.04 -2.99 -1.22
C SER A 311 24.37 -3.74 -0.07
N ASN A 312 24.36 -3.16 1.13
CA ASN A 312 23.65 -3.67 2.31
C ASN A 312 23.94 -5.15 2.67
N GLY A 313 25.14 -5.63 2.41
CA GLY A 313 25.51 -7.02 2.65
C GLY A 313 24.99 -7.99 1.58
N MET A 314 24.42 -7.47 0.49
CA MET A 314 24.05 -8.25 -0.70
C MET A 314 25.11 -8.10 -1.78
N ILE A 315 25.37 -9.17 -2.50
CA ILE A 315 26.15 -9.20 -3.73
C ILE A 315 25.14 -9.42 -4.87
N ILE A 316 25.03 -8.45 -5.78
CA ILE A 316 24.04 -8.44 -6.85
C ILE A 316 24.75 -8.63 -8.18
N HIS A 317 24.48 -9.75 -8.83
CA HIS A 317 24.99 -10.11 -10.16
C HIS A 317 23.92 -9.85 -11.21
N VAL A 318 23.96 -8.71 -11.88
CA VAL A 318 23.04 -8.39 -12.98
C VAL A 318 23.33 -9.30 -14.16
N LYS A 319 22.33 -10.10 -14.56
CA LYS A 319 22.42 -11.08 -15.65
C LYS A 319 22.09 -10.51 -17.01
N SER A 320 21.09 -9.63 -17.05
CA SER A 320 20.62 -9.05 -18.29
C SER A 320 20.04 -7.66 -18.08
N VAL A 321 20.34 -6.80 -19.04
CA VAL A 321 19.77 -5.44 -19.14
C VAL A 321 19.04 -5.38 -20.48
N ALA A 322 17.81 -4.93 -20.51
CA ALA A 322 17.00 -4.77 -21.71
C ALA A 322 16.23 -3.46 -21.66
N LYS A 323 16.24 -2.69 -22.74
CA LYS A 323 15.63 -1.36 -22.83
C LYS A 323 16.08 -0.42 -21.69
N HIS A 324 17.37 -0.47 -21.37
CA HIS A 324 17.98 0.25 -20.25
C HIS A 324 17.41 -0.07 -18.86
N LYS A 325 16.68 -1.18 -18.71
CA LYS A 325 16.17 -1.68 -17.43
C LYS A 325 16.85 -3.01 -17.09
N ILE A 326 17.09 -3.27 -15.83
CA ILE A 326 17.58 -4.57 -15.38
C ILE A 326 16.43 -5.56 -15.52
N ALA A 327 16.62 -6.58 -16.35
CA ALA A 327 15.61 -7.61 -16.54
C ALA A 327 15.67 -8.64 -15.40
N GLU A 328 16.88 -9.14 -15.08
CA GLU A 328 17.11 -10.15 -14.04
C GLU A 328 18.46 -9.97 -13.37
N ALA A 329 18.51 -10.21 -12.07
CA ALA A 329 19.76 -10.29 -11.31
C ALA A 329 19.75 -11.45 -10.30
N ILE A 330 20.92 -12.01 -10.02
CA ILE A 330 21.10 -12.94 -8.90
C ILE A 330 21.60 -12.15 -7.69
N VAL A 331 20.90 -12.29 -6.58
CA VAL A 331 21.25 -11.69 -5.31
C VAL A 331 21.78 -12.78 -4.37
N GLU A 332 22.96 -12.59 -3.84
CA GLU A 332 23.56 -13.45 -2.84
C GLU A 332 23.68 -12.69 -1.51
N VAL A 333 23.19 -13.31 -0.44
CA VAL A 333 23.32 -12.79 0.93
C VAL A 333 24.32 -13.68 1.67
N PRO A 334 25.57 -13.22 1.85
CA PRO A 334 26.57 -14.00 2.60
C PRO A 334 26.09 -14.25 4.04
N GLU A 335 26.27 -15.48 4.53
CA GLU A 335 26.07 -15.76 5.95
C GLU A 335 26.97 -14.86 6.79
N THR A 336 26.37 -14.01 7.61
CA THR A 336 27.12 -13.24 8.60
C THR A 336 27.64 -14.25 9.64
N GLU A 337 28.93 -14.55 9.63
CA GLU A 337 29.56 -15.32 10.71
C GLU A 337 29.18 -14.69 12.05
N SER A 338 28.31 -15.36 12.79
CA SER A 338 28.01 -15.01 14.16
C SER A 338 29.35 -15.17 14.94
N LYS A 339 30.01 -14.05 15.21
CA LYS A 339 31.11 -14.00 16.17
C LYS A 339 30.57 -14.43 17.53
N GLU A 340 30.58 -15.74 17.77
CA GLU A 340 30.57 -16.28 19.13
C GLU A 340 31.67 -15.58 19.94
N LYS A 341 31.26 -14.67 20.81
CA LYS A 341 32.12 -14.20 21.89
C LYS A 341 32.38 -15.39 22.79
N THR A 342 33.46 -16.10 22.53
CA THR A 342 34.12 -16.98 23.50
C THR A 342 34.58 -16.10 24.68
N GLN A 343 33.75 -15.99 25.71
CA GLN A 343 34.20 -15.59 26.99
C GLN A 343 34.90 -16.80 27.61
N GLY A 344 36.21 -16.83 27.49
CA GLY A 344 37.10 -17.70 28.20
C GLY A 344 37.73 -16.97 29.37
N LYS A 345 37.43 -17.50 30.55
CA LYS A 345 38.10 -17.32 31.86
C LYS A 345 37.97 -15.95 32.50
#